data_e5cc0021aebbc86c5c44b2ee121602bc
#
_entry.id   e5cc0021aebbc86c5c44b2ee121602bc
#
_cell.length_a   1.000
_cell.length_b   1.000
_cell.length_c   1.000
_cell.angle_alpha   90.00
_cell.angle_beta   90.00
_cell.angle_gamma   90.00
#
_symmetry.space_group_name_H-M   'P 1'
#
loop_
_entity.id
_entity.type
_entity.pdbx_description
1 polymer ?
#
loop_
_entity_poly.entity_id
_entity_poly.type
_entity_poly.pdbx_seq_one_letter_code
_entity_poly.pdbx_strand_id
1 'polypeptide(L)'
;MTQPRFNMDWMLRDLASSVPQTRHVVLLSSDGLCMAQVGTDKDTADRLAAACAGLQSLSGAIAAEFPEGDGRMRLVVIEVDGGFFYLMAAGVSSYLAVLAEDSVDAGLMGQCMRDLVARLGEHLSSPPRVDGRVT
;
A
#
# COMPACT_ATOMS: atom_id res chain seq x y z
N MET A 1 2.48 -6.47 -25.26
CA MET A 1 1.58 -6.34 -24.44
C MET A 1 1.77 -5.32 -23.40
N THR A 2 0.81 -4.75 -23.01
CA THR A 2 0.87 -3.69 -22.07
C THR A 2 1.31 -4.17 -20.71
N GLN A 3 2.03 -3.33 -20.03
CA GLN A 3 2.55 -3.66 -18.73
C GLN A 3 1.98 -2.71 -17.70
N PRO A 4 0.77 -2.95 -17.22
CA PRO A 4 0.17 -2.05 -16.25
C PRO A 4 1.05 -1.86 -15.02
N ARG A 5 1.85 -2.87 -14.68
CA ARG A 5 2.67 -2.75 -13.51
C ARG A 5 3.82 -1.76 -13.69
N PHE A 6 4.16 -1.39 -14.93
CA PHE A 6 5.09 -0.28 -15.12
C PHE A 6 4.58 0.99 -14.49
N ASN A 7 3.29 1.26 -14.67
CA ASN A 7 2.71 2.45 -14.11
C ASN A 7 2.73 2.39 -12.59
N MET A 8 2.49 1.22 -12.03
CA MET A 8 2.52 1.07 -10.58
C MET A 8 3.93 1.25 -10.04
N ASP A 9 4.93 0.67 -10.71
CA ASP A 9 6.31 0.85 -10.28
C ASP A 9 6.70 2.31 -10.30
N TRP A 10 6.30 3.01 -11.34
CA TRP A 10 6.61 4.43 -11.48
C TRP A 10 5.97 5.23 -10.34
N MET A 11 4.72 4.91 -10.01
CA MET A 11 4.02 5.60 -8.94
C MET A 11 4.68 5.37 -7.58
N LEU A 12 5.13 4.14 -7.34
CA LEU A 12 5.84 3.84 -6.10
C LEU A 12 7.16 4.59 -6.03
N ARG A 13 7.87 4.68 -7.14
CA ARG A 13 9.12 5.44 -7.18
C ARG A 13 8.87 6.93 -6.94
N ASP A 14 7.76 7.44 -7.45
CA ASP A 14 7.40 8.82 -7.24
C ASP A 14 7.20 9.10 -5.74
N LEU A 15 6.53 8.19 -5.04
CA LEU A 15 6.37 8.34 -3.59
C LEU A 15 7.72 8.34 -2.90
N ALA A 16 8.56 7.39 -3.22
CA ALA A 16 9.87 7.28 -2.57
C ALA A 16 10.72 8.52 -2.82
N SER A 17 10.59 9.12 -3.99
CA SER A 17 11.33 10.35 -4.32
C SER A 17 10.75 11.56 -3.63
N SER A 18 9.44 11.58 -3.43
CA SER A 18 8.76 12.76 -2.89
C SER A 18 8.91 12.89 -1.39
N VAL A 19 9.17 11.78 -0.68
CA VAL A 19 9.29 11.80 0.76
C VAL A 19 10.68 11.33 1.16
N PRO A 20 11.57 12.25 1.54
CA PRO A 20 12.90 11.85 2.01
C PRO A 20 12.78 10.92 3.21
N GLN A 21 13.74 10.02 3.36
CA GLN A 21 13.80 9.04 4.43
C GLN A 21 12.88 7.85 4.22
N THR A 22 12.28 7.71 3.06
CA THR A 22 11.55 6.50 2.69
C THR A 22 12.56 5.41 2.35
N ARG A 23 12.37 4.22 2.92
CA ARG A 23 13.30 3.10 2.70
C ARG A 23 12.74 2.09 1.73
N HIS A 24 11.51 1.63 1.97
CA HIS A 24 10.90 0.60 1.15
C HIS A 24 9.47 0.97 0.85
N VAL A 25 9.03 0.76 -0.38
CA VAL A 25 7.64 0.93 -0.77
C VAL A 25 7.20 -0.34 -1.47
N VAL A 26 6.13 -0.94 -0.99
CA VAL A 26 5.65 -2.22 -1.51
C VAL A 26 4.15 -2.14 -1.70
N LEU A 27 3.67 -2.61 -2.84
CA LEU A 27 2.24 -2.73 -3.10
C LEU A 27 1.88 -4.21 -3.03
N LEU A 28 0.92 -4.54 -2.20
CA LEU A 28 0.58 -5.92 -1.88
C LEU A 28 -0.88 -6.20 -2.19
N SER A 29 -1.16 -7.41 -2.61
CA SER A 29 -2.54 -7.86 -2.70
C SER A 29 -3.03 -8.32 -1.33
N SER A 30 -4.34 -8.46 -1.19
CA SER A 30 -4.94 -8.84 0.09
C SER A 30 -4.56 -10.25 0.51
N ASP A 31 -4.13 -11.10 -0.43
CA ASP A 31 -3.69 -12.45 -0.10
C ASP A 31 -2.19 -12.55 0.11
N GLY A 32 -1.52 -11.42 0.26
CA GLY A 32 -0.13 -11.42 0.69
C GLY A 32 0.90 -11.54 -0.43
N LEU A 33 0.53 -11.22 -1.65
CA LEU A 33 1.47 -11.25 -2.76
C LEU A 33 1.99 -9.85 -3.07
N CYS A 34 3.27 -9.75 -3.34
CA CYS A 34 3.88 -8.48 -3.75
C CYS A 34 3.55 -8.21 -5.20
N MET A 35 2.91 -7.06 -5.46
CA MET A 35 2.53 -6.66 -6.80
C MET A 35 3.56 -5.72 -7.42
N ALA A 36 4.21 -4.89 -6.61
CA ALA A 36 5.23 -3.96 -7.06
C ALA A 36 6.06 -3.54 -5.86
N GLN A 37 7.29 -3.09 -6.11
CA GLN A 37 8.17 -2.71 -5.00
C GLN A 37 9.24 -1.74 -5.48
N VAL A 38 9.70 -0.91 -4.56
CA VAL A 38 10.78 0.03 -4.81
C VAL A 38 11.65 0.08 -3.55
N GLY A 39 12.96 0.03 -3.74
CA GLY A 39 13.90 0.18 -2.63
C GLY A 39 14.05 -1.07 -1.78
N THR A 40 13.56 -2.22 -2.25
CA THR A 40 13.59 -3.43 -1.45
C THR A 40 13.94 -4.63 -2.32
N ASP A 41 14.39 -5.69 -1.70
CA ASP A 41 14.64 -6.94 -2.42
C ASP A 41 13.45 -7.89 -2.22
N LYS A 42 13.52 -9.01 -2.94
CA LYS A 42 12.42 -9.96 -2.93
C LYS A 42 12.20 -10.55 -1.54
N ASP A 43 13.25 -10.87 -0.83
CA ASP A 43 13.11 -11.50 0.49
C ASP A 43 12.46 -10.53 1.48
N THR A 44 12.88 -9.27 1.46
CA THR A 44 12.28 -8.25 2.32
C THR A 44 10.83 -8.05 1.96
N ALA A 45 10.53 -7.98 0.65
CA ALA A 45 9.15 -7.80 0.20
C ALA A 45 8.27 -8.96 0.64
N ASP A 46 8.78 -10.18 0.57
CA ASP A 46 8.02 -11.38 0.98
C ASP A 46 7.77 -11.35 2.49
N ARG A 47 8.76 -10.95 3.28
CA ARG A 47 8.58 -10.85 4.74
C ARG A 47 7.56 -9.77 5.10
N LEU A 48 7.62 -8.64 4.40
CA LEU A 48 6.64 -7.57 4.63
C LEU A 48 5.25 -8.01 4.23
N ALA A 49 5.14 -8.74 3.13
CA ALA A 49 3.84 -9.25 2.69
C ALA A 49 3.21 -10.15 3.75
N ALA A 50 4.02 -11.02 4.35
CA ALA A 50 3.54 -11.91 5.40
C ALA A 50 3.11 -11.12 6.64
N ALA A 51 3.90 -10.13 7.03
CA ALA A 51 3.56 -9.29 8.18
C ALA A 51 2.28 -8.51 7.92
N CYS A 52 2.12 -8.00 6.70
CA CYS A 52 0.93 -7.23 6.35
C CYS A 52 -0.33 -8.07 6.37
N ALA A 53 -0.22 -9.34 5.94
CA ALA A 53 -1.37 -10.24 6.02
C ALA A 53 -1.84 -10.41 7.46
N GLY A 54 -0.89 -10.53 8.39
CA GLY A 54 -1.23 -10.61 9.81
C GLY A 54 -1.86 -9.33 10.33
N LEU A 55 -1.29 -8.19 9.97
CA LEU A 55 -1.85 -6.90 10.39
C LEU A 55 -3.24 -6.68 9.83
N GLN A 56 -3.45 -7.09 8.59
CA GLN A 56 -4.76 -6.97 7.97
C GLN A 56 -5.81 -7.75 8.74
N SER A 57 -5.47 -8.96 9.15
CA SER A 57 -6.37 -9.80 9.92
C SER A 57 -6.69 -9.17 11.28
N LEU A 58 -5.66 -8.71 11.99
CA LEU A 58 -5.84 -8.07 13.30
C LEU A 58 -6.63 -6.79 13.18
N SER A 59 -6.34 -6.00 12.15
CA SER A 59 -7.04 -4.72 11.94
C SER A 59 -8.51 -4.95 11.63
N GLY A 60 -8.83 -6.03 10.92
CA GLY A 60 -10.22 -6.39 10.66
C GLY A 60 -11.00 -6.67 11.93
N ALA A 61 -10.35 -7.35 12.88
CA ALA A 61 -10.98 -7.63 14.17
C ALA A 61 -11.27 -6.34 14.92
N ILE A 62 -10.34 -5.37 14.84
CA ILE A 62 -10.56 -4.07 15.48
C ILE A 62 -11.68 -3.31 14.78
N ALA A 63 -11.69 -3.33 13.46
CA ALA A 63 -12.71 -2.63 12.69
C ALA A 63 -14.10 -3.14 13.00
N ALA A 64 -14.22 -4.43 13.33
CA ALA A 64 -15.51 -5.04 13.66
C ALA A 64 -16.13 -4.45 14.93
N GLU A 65 -15.32 -3.78 15.76
CA GLU A 65 -15.84 -3.12 16.97
C GLU A 65 -16.54 -1.80 16.65
N PHE A 66 -16.54 -1.38 15.40
CA PHE A 66 -17.20 -0.13 14.97
C PHE A 66 -18.35 -0.47 14.04
N PRO A 67 -19.54 -0.70 14.60
CA PRO A 67 -20.66 -1.18 13.76
C PRO A 67 -21.10 -0.20 12.68
N GLU A 68 -20.79 1.09 12.84
CA GLU A 68 -21.12 2.08 11.82
C GLU A 68 -20.18 2.05 10.62
N GLY A 69 -19.03 1.42 10.77
CA GLY A 69 -18.03 1.40 9.73
C GLY A 69 -18.26 0.27 8.73
N ASP A 70 -17.39 0.24 7.74
CA ASP A 70 -17.48 -0.78 6.69
C ASP A 70 -16.66 -2.04 7.02
N GLY A 71 -16.11 -2.11 8.22
CA GLY A 71 -15.34 -3.28 8.65
C GLY A 71 -13.93 -3.37 8.06
N ARG A 72 -13.47 -2.30 7.45
CA ARG A 72 -12.20 -2.34 6.74
C ARG A 72 -11.19 -1.39 7.36
N MET A 73 -9.96 -1.86 7.42
CA MET A 73 -8.84 -1.04 7.87
C MET A 73 -8.48 -0.02 6.80
N ARG A 74 -8.21 1.20 7.21
CA ARG A 74 -7.74 2.23 6.29
C ARG A 74 -6.26 2.49 6.42
N LEU A 75 -5.76 2.54 7.64
CA LEU A 75 -4.36 2.89 7.86
C LEU A 75 -3.90 2.27 9.18
N VAL A 76 -2.71 1.68 9.14
CA VAL A 76 -1.99 1.24 10.33
C VAL A 76 -0.64 1.95 10.32
N VAL A 77 -0.25 2.50 11.47
CA VAL A 77 1.05 3.11 11.64
C VAL A 77 1.70 2.44 12.84
N ILE A 78 2.91 1.95 12.66
CA ILE A 78 3.67 1.34 13.73
C ILE A 78 4.99 2.07 13.85
N GLU A 79 5.25 2.61 15.02
CA GLU A 79 6.54 3.22 15.30
C GLU A 79 7.39 2.21 16.04
N VAL A 80 8.60 2.00 15.54
CA VAL A 80 9.57 1.12 16.19
C VAL A 80 10.87 1.90 16.37
N ASP A 81 11.76 1.35 17.16
CA ASP A 81 13.07 1.96 17.27
C ASP A 81 13.73 1.92 15.88
N GLY A 82 14.04 3.10 15.38
CA GLY A 82 14.65 3.25 14.05
C GLY A 82 13.72 3.67 12.95
N GLY A 83 12.42 3.63 13.12
CA GLY A 83 11.57 4.07 12.03
C GLY A 83 10.09 3.83 12.20
N PHE A 84 9.40 4.02 11.10
CA PHE A 84 7.94 3.90 11.01
C PHE A 84 7.57 2.93 9.92
N PHE A 85 6.52 2.20 10.17
CA PHE A 85 5.87 1.36 9.17
C PHE A 85 4.45 1.87 8.97
N TYR A 86 4.07 2.02 7.70
CA TYR A 86 2.72 2.46 7.32
C TYR A 86 2.09 1.40 6.44
N LEU A 87 0.82 1.08 6.71
CA LEU A 87 0.06 0.17 5.86
C LEU A 87 -1.27 0.84 5.56
N MET A 88 -1.52 1.15 4.30
CA MET A 88 -2.73 1.86 3.88
C MET A 88 -3.48 1.04 2.85
N ALA A 89 -4.79 0.92 3.04
CA ALA A 89 -5.63 0.24 2.05
C ALA A 89 -5.60 0.99 0.73
N ALA A 90 -5.47 0.26 -0.37
CA ALA A 90 -5.36 0.83 -1.71
C ALA A 90 -6.31 0.08 -2.63
N GLY A 91 -7.50 0.65 -2.82
CA GLY A 91 -8.53 -0.02 -3.59
C GLY A 91 -9.18 -1.13 -2.79
N VAL A 92 -9.80 -2.07 -3.48
CA VAL A 92 -10.64 -3.07 -2.85
C VAL A 92 -9.82 -4.19 -2.24
N SER A 93 -8.74 -4.56 -2.86
CA SER A 93 -8.02 -5.76 -2.47
C SER A 93 -6.52 -5.58 -2.47
N SER A 94 -6.05 -4.38 -2.24
CA SER A 94 -4.62 -4.10 -2.25
C SER A 94 -4.24 -3.21 -1.09
N TYR A 95 -2.96 -3.21 -0.76
CA TYR A 95 -2.42 -2.44 0.35
C TYR A 95 -1.08 -1.86 -0.04
N LEU A 96 -0.86 -0.63 0.39
CA LEU A 96 0.41 0.06 0.20
C LEU A 96 1.16 0.04 1.53
N ALA A 97 2.35 -0.55 1.53
CA ALA A 97 3.18 -0.66 2.72
C ALA A 97 4.45 0.17 2.53
N VAL A 98 4.80 0.95 3.53
CA VAL A 98 5.97 1.82 3.46
C VAL A 98 6.77 1.68 4.75
N LEU A 99 8.09 1.50 4.61
CA LEU A 99 9.01 1.63 5.72
C LEU A 99 9.80 2.91 5.55
N ALA A 100 9.90 3.69 6.63
CA ALA A 100 10.61 4.95 6.61
C ALA A 100 11.46 5.09 7.87
N GLU A 101 12.50 5.90 7.78
CA GLU A 101 13.36 6.15 8.93
C GLU A 101 12.64 7.07 9.92
N ASP A 102 13.14 7.10 11.15
CA ASP A 102 12.48 7.82 12.21
C ASP A 102 12.47 9.33 12.00
N SER A 103 13.30 9.84 11.12
CA SER A 103 13.33 11.26 10.77
C SER A 103 12.35 11.63 9.66
N VAL A 104 11.53 10.68 9.20
CA VAL A 104 10.57 10.96 8.13
C VAL A 104 9.57 12.03 8.56
N ASP A 105 9.17 12.87 7.61
CA ASP A 105 8.07 13.81 7.84
C ASP A 105 6.76 13.02 7.74
N ALA A 106 6.18 12.70 8.88
CA ALA A 106 5.00 11.83 8.92
C ALA A 106 3.80 12.48 8.24
N GLY A 107 3.65 13.78 8.36
CA GLY A 107 2.55 14.49 7.68
C GLY A 107 2.68 14.41 6.17
N LEU A 108 3.89 14.64 5.68
CA LEU A 108 4.15 14.55 4.25
C LEU A 108 3.95 13.11 3.76
N MET A 109 4.43 12.13 4.53
CA MET A 109 4.24 10.73 4.16
C MET A 109 2.76 10.39 4.04
N GLY A 110 1.97 10.76 5.02
CA GLY A 110 0.53 10.49 4.98
C GLY A 110 -0.13 11.11 3.78
N GLN A 111 0.22 12.36 3.47
CA GLN A 111 -0.38 13.05 2.33
C GLN A 111 0.01 12.37 1.01
N CYS A 112 1.29 12.07 0.84
CA CYS A 112 1.75 11.44 -0.40
C CYS A 112 1.20 10.03 -0.56
N MET A 113 1.04 9.29 0.54
CA MET A 113 0.41 7.97 0.48
C MET A 113 -1.04 8.06 0.06
N ARG A 114 -1.79 9.02 0.61
CA ARG A 114 -3.19 9.20 0.22
C ARG A 114 -3.31 9.55 -1.26
N ASP A 115 -2.44 10.43 -1.74
CA ASP A 115 -2.46 10.79 -3.16
C ASP A 115 -2.15 9.60 -4.03
N LEU A 116 -1.16 8.79 -3.65
CA LEU A 116 -0.80 7.60 -4.40
C LEU A 116 -1.93 6.59 -4.40
N VAL A 117 -2.54 6.36 -3.24
CA VAL A 117 -3.64 5.40 -3.12
C VAL A 117 -4.82 5.81 -4.00
N ALA A 118 -5.11 7.10 -4.08
CA ALA A 118 -6.18 7.57 -4.95
C ALA A 118 -5.91 7.22 -6.40
N ARG A 119 -4.65 7.41 -6.85
CA ARG A 119 -4.29 7.06 -8.21
C ARG A 119 -4.27 5.56 -8.44
N LEU A 120 -3.74 4.80 -7.47
CA LEU A 120 -3.73 3.34 -7.57
C LEU A 120 -5.15 2.79 -7.58
N GLY A 121 -6.04 3.39 -6.81
CA GLY A 121 -7.42 2.95 -6.78
C GLY A 121 -8.08 3.00 -8.13
N GLU A 122 -7.78 4.03 -8.90
CA GLU A 122 -8.33 4.14 -10.24
C GLU A 122 -7.84 3.00 -11.13
N HIS A 123 -6.58 2.62 -11.00
CA HIS A 123 -6.04 1.52 -11.80
C HIS A 123 -6.49 0.16 -11.31
N LEU A 124 -6.56 -0.02 -10.00
CA LEU A 124 -6.81 -1.34 -9.41
C LEU A 124 -8.29 -1.67 -9.31
N SER A 125 -9.13 -0.66 -9.19
CA SER A 125 -10.56 -0.86 -9.02
C SER A 125 -11.34 -0.77 -10.31
N SER A 126 -10.79 -0.10 -11.32
CA SER A 126 -11.47 0.04 -12.60
C SER A 126 -11.47 -1.28 -13.33
N PRO A 127 -12.61 -1.74 -13.84
CA PRO A 127 -12.60 -2.93 -14.66
C PRO A 127 -11.89 -2.64 -15.97
N PRO A 128 -11.30 -3.64 -16.52
CA PRO A 128 -10.73 -3.49 -17.86
C PRO A 128 -11.84 -3.23 -18.82
N ARG A 129 -11.72 -2.63 -19.68
CA ARG A 129 -12.86 -2.36 -20.40
C ARG A 129 -13.15 -3.12 -21.48
N VAL A 130 -13.50 -3.55 -21.07
CA VAL A 130 -13.93 -4.04 -21.58
C VAL A 130 -14.57 -4.21 -22.11
N ASP A 131 -14.48 -3.94 -21.96
CA ASP A 131 -15.03 -4.09 -22.38
C ASP A 131 -15.61 -3.98 -22.90
N GLY A 132 -15.58 -3.84 -23.17
CA GLY A 132 -16.21 -3.71 -23.44
C GLY A 132 -16.72 -3.79 -23.99
N ARG A 133 -16.77 -3.79 -24.19
CA ARG A 133 -17.35 -4.02 -24.49
C ARG A 133 -17.97 -4.38 -24.53
N VAL A 134 -17.86 -4.40 -24.57
CA VAL A 134 -18.39 -4.86 -24.47
C VAL A 134 -18.86 -5.09 -24.51
N THR A 135 -18.93 -4.97 -24.80
CA THR A 135 -19.32 -5.27 -24.75
C THR A 135 -19.55 -5.47 -24.75
#